data_974620e4a98dbc6ff135ca815c85b28d
#
_entry.id   974620e4a98dbc6ff135ca815c85b28d
#
_cell.length_a   1.000
_cell.length_b   1.000
_cell.length_c   1.000
_cell.angle_alpha   90.00
_cell.angle_beta   90.00
_cell.angle_gamma   90.00
#
_symmetry.space_group_name_H-M   'P 1'
#
loop_
_entity.id
_entity.type
_entity.pdbx_description
1 polymer ?
#
loop_
_entity_poly.entity_id
_entity_poly.type
_entity_poly.pdbx_seq_one_letter_code
_entity_poly.pdbx_strand_id
1 'polypeptide(L)'
;GRARELAKLMESLAEEVRVVISAAYESEDYRTRFDVIVEQFKLKQEEGFESLQKKAEEKNIALVRTPMGLALAPSREGKVLDPEAFSKLPADEQDQIKKDIGALEEKLQAAVRMMPEMEREQRREIVRLNREVTSFAVDHLIDENREHWHDCPAVLGFLDDVQEYVINHSDVFRLSKDEAVETIPAQMAGDFLRQQERVINNCQVNVLVSHNPDGGAPI
;
A
#
# COMPACT_ATOMS: atom_id res chain seq x y z
N GLY A 1 -20.18 31.91 19.99
CA GLY A 1 -20.40 30.79 20.94
C GLY A 1 -19.49 29.63 20.61
N ARG A 2 -19.25 28.75 21.56
CA ARG A 2 -18.30 27.61 21.47
C ARG A 2 -18.49 26.74 20.21
N ALA A 3 -19.73 26.52 19.75
CA ALA A 3 -19.98 25.74 18.54
C ALA A 3 -19.39 26.37 17.27
N ARG A 4 -19.42 27.72 17.14
CA ARG A 4 -18.77 28.39 16.02
C ARG A 4 -17.24 28.36 16.12
N GLU A 5 -16.73 28.42 17.32
CA GLU A 5 -15.30 28.28 17.61
C GLU A 5 -14.81 26.90 17.21
N LEU A 6 -15.52 25.84 17.62
CA LEU A 6 -15.22 24.45 17.21
C LEU A 6 -15.28 24.29 15.69
N ALA A 7 -16.31 24.82 15.01
CA ALA A 7 -16.42 24.69 13.57
C ALA A 7 -15.22 25.33 12.83
N LYS A 8 -14.80 26.53 13.23
CA LYS A 8 -13.62 27.18 12.66
C LYS A 8 -12.33 26.42 12.94
N LEU A 9 -12.20 25.89 14.15
CA LEU A 9 -11.05 25.09 14.55
C LEU A 9 -10.97 23.82 13.71
N MET A 10 -12.08 23.12 13.50
CA MET A 10 -12.11 21.92 12.69
C MET A 10 -11.86 22.20 11.20
N GLU A 11 -12.25 23.34 10.69
CA GLU A 11 -11.92 23.78 9.32
C GLU A 11 -10.39 23.99 9.18
N SER A 12 -9.76 24.71 10.15
CA SER A 12 -8.30 24.90 10.18
C SER A 12 -7.56 23.58 10.34
N LEU A 13 -7.99 22.76 11.31
CA LEU A 13 -7.40 21.46 11.58
C LEU A 13 -7.42 20.54 10.35
N ALA A 14 -8.52 20.51 9.61
CA ALA A 14 -8.64 19.68 8.41
C ALA A 14 -7.63 20.06 7.32
N GLU A 15 -7.37 21.38 7.14
CA GLU A 15 -6.33 21.86 6.22
C GLU A 15 -4.92 21.58 6.74
N GLU A 16 -4.66 21.78 8.01
CA GLU A 16 -3.37 21.52 8.64
C GLU A 16 -3.03 20.00 8.56
N VAL A 17 -4.00 19.12 8.87
CA VAL A 17 -3.87 17.68 8.72
C VAL A 17 -3.48 17.30 7.30
N ARG A 18 -4.12 17.88 6.30
CA ARG A 18 -3.78 17.65 4.89
C ARG A 18 -2.33 17.99 4.59
N VAL A 19 -1.87 19.15 5.05
CA VAL A 19 -0.50 19.64 4.81
C VAL A 19 0.54 18.75 5.50
N VAL A 20 0.34 18.42 6.79
CA VAL A 20 1.33 17.64 7.54
C VAL A 20 1.42 16.20 7.06
N ILE A 21 0.30 15.58 6.65
CA ILE A 21 0.30 14.22 6.11
C ILE A 21 1.01 14.21 4.75
N SER A 22 0.70 15.13 3.83
CA SER A 22 1.40 15.22 2.54
C SER A 22 2.91 15.38 2.75
N ALA A 23 3.33 16.30 3.62
CA ALA A 23 4.74 16.50 3.94
C ALA A 23 5.40 15.26 4.56
N ALA A 24 4.68 14.52 5.41
CA ALA A 24 5.18 13.29 6.01
C ALA A 24 5.43 12.20 4.95
N TYR A 25 4.56 12.05 3.96
CA TYR A 25 4.74 11.11 2.86
C TYR A 25 5.81 11.53 1.85
N GLU A 26 6.09 12.83 1.72
CA GLU A 26 7.18 13.34 0.90
C GLU A 26 8.55 13.26 1.60
N SER A 27 8.57 12.98 2.91
CA SER A 27 9.80 12.91 3.69
C SER A 27 10.75 11.82 3.22
N GLU A 28 12.05 12.04 3.37
CA GLU A 28 13.09 11.07 3.06
C GLU A 28 12.97 9.81 3.94
N ASP A 29 12.56 9.97 5.20
CA ASP A 29 12.33 8.86 6.12
C ASP A 29 11.25 7.90 5.61
N TYR A 30 10.09 8.44 5.22
CA TYR A 30 9.01 7.63 4.66
C TYR A 30 9.45 6.91 3.38
N ARG A 31 10.07 7.63 2.44
CA ARG A 31 10.55 7.05 1.18
C ARG A 31 11.53 5.92 1.42
N THR A 32 12.52 6.13 2.29
CA THR A 32 13.51 5.11 2.65
C THR A 32 12.84 3.86 3.23
N ARG A 33 11.92 4.03 4.17
CA ARG A 33 11.20 2.91 4.82
C ARG A 33 10.29 2.18 3.83
N PHE A 34 9.63 2.91 2.94
CA PHE A 34 8.80 2.33 1.87
C PHE A 34 9.65 1.51 0.89
N ASP A 35 10.77 2.06 0.42
CA ASP A 35 11.69 1.39 -0.49
C ASP A 35 12.30 0.12 0.13
N VAL A 36 12.63 0.15 1.42
CA VAL A 36 13.09 -1.04 2.15
C VAL A 36 12.04 -2.15 2.13
N ILE A 37 10.76 -1.82 2.38
CA ILE A 37 9.68 -2.80 2.31
C ILE A 37 9.58 -3.39 0.90
N VAL A 38 9.54 -2.55 -0.13
CA VAL A 38 9.41 -2.99 -1.53
C VAL A 38 10.59 -3.88 -1.94
N GLU A 39 11.81 -3.47 -1.62
CA GLU A 39 13.02 -4.22 -1.99
C GLU A 39 13.13 -5.55 -1.25
N GLN A 40 12.77 -5.62 0.04
CA GLN A 40 12.76 -6.87 0.79
C GLN A 40 11.83 -7.93 0.17
N PHE A 41 10.64 -7.53 -0.29
CA PHE A 41 9.71 -8.45 -0.93
C PHE A 41 10.19 -8.87 -2.33
N LYS A 42 10.79 -7.96 -3.08
CA LYS A 42 11.42 -8.24 -4.37
C LYS A 42 12.56 -9.25 -4.22
N LEU A 43 13.46 -9.05 -3.27
CA LEU A 43 14.57 -9.97 -2.99
C LEU A 43 14.07 -11.37 -2.60
N LYS A 44 13.07 -11.48 -1.73
CA LYS A 44 12.45 -12.77 -1.37
C LYS A 44 11.87 -13.49 -2.59
N GLN A 45 11.25 -12.75 -3.50
CA GLN A 45 10.70 -13.31 -4.73
C GLN A 45 11.83 -13.79 -5.66
N GLU A 46 12.87 -12.99 -5.85
CA GLU A 46 14.03 -13.32 -6.67
C GLU A 46 14.78 -14.54 -6.12
N GLU A 47 15.07 -14.60 -4.81
CA GLU A 47 15.71 -15.74 -4.15
C GLU A 47 14.93 -17.04 -4.36
N GLY A 48 13.60 -16.98 -4.30
CA GLY A 48 12.75 -18.14 -4.55
C GLY A 48 12.90 -18.69 -5.97
N PHE A 49 12.93 -17.80 -6.96
CA PHE A 49 13.12 -18.19 -8.37
C PHE A 49 14.55 -18.61 -8.67
N GLU A 50 15.55 -17.91 -8.15
CA GLU A 50 16.96 -18.30 -8.33
C GLU A 50 17.25 -19.68 -7.73
N SER A 51 16.70 -19.97 -6.54
CA SER A 51 16.81 -21.31 -5.93
C SER A 51 16.21 -22.40 -6.80
N LEU A 52 15.07 -22.10 -7.44
CA LEU A 52 14.43 -23.04 -8.35
C LEU A 52 15.24 -23.20 -9.64
N GLN A 53 15.75 -22.10 -10.19
CA GLN A 53 16.59 -22.12 -11.39
C GLN A 53 17.87 -22.93 -11.19
N LYS A 54 18.60 -22.72 -10.09
CA LYS A 54 19.79 -23.51 -9.75
C LYS A 54 19.51 -24.99 -9.66
N LYS A 55 18.40 -25.38 -8.99
CA LYS A 55 17.98 -26.78 -8.88
C LYS A 55 17.58 -27.39 -10.23
N ALA A 56 17.05 -26.59 -11.14
CA ALA A 56 16.75 -27.03 -12.49
C ALA A 56 18.03 -27.23 -13.32
N GLU A 57 18.96 -26.29 -13.24
CA GLU A 57 20.25 -26.34 -13.94
C GLU A 57 21.09 -27.56 -13.52
N GLU A 58 21.14 -27.89 -12.22
CA GLU A 58 21.78 -29.10 -11.69
C GLU A 58 21.25 -30.40 -12.29
N LYS A 59 20.03 -30.36 -12.84
CA LYS A 59 19.34 -31.50 -13.44
C LYS A 59 19.24 -31.43 -14.96
N ASN A 60 20.00 -30.56 -15.58
CA ASN A 60 19.92 -30.27 -17.01
C ASN A 60 18.51 -29.84 -17.47
N ILE A 61 17.86 -29.00 -16.67
CA ILE A 61 16.55 -28.41 -16.94
C ILE A 61 16.70 -26.90 -16.89
N ALA A 62 16.13 -26.20 -17.86
CA ALA A 62 16.09 -24.74 -17.90
C ALA A 62 14.70 -24.23 -17.52
N LEU A 63 14.67 -23.17 -16.70
CA LEU A 63 13.46 -22.40 -16.44
C LEU A 63 13.35 -21.31 -17.54
N VAL A 64 12.33 -21.39 -18.36
CA VAL A 64 12.13 -20.51 -19.53
C VAL A 64 10.88 -19.67 -19.37
N ARG A 65 10.95 -18.42 -19.84
CA ARG A 65 9.78 -17.55 -19.90
C ARG A 65 9.05 -17.76 -21.22
N THR A 66 7.76 -18.07 -21.14
CA THR A 66 6.89 -18.24 -22.31
C THR A 66 5.77 -17.18 -22.27
N PRO A 67 5.03 -16.97 -23.36
CA PRO A 67 3.86 -16.09 -23.38
C PRO A 67 2.78 -16.50 -22.36
N MET A 68 2.74 -17.77 -21.96
CA MET A 68 1.81 -18.33 -20.99
C MET A 68 2.34 -18.31 -19.55
N GLY A 69 3.58 -17.85 -19.33
CA GLY A 69 4.23 -17.81 -18.01
C GLY A 69 5.58 -18.51 -17.99
N LEU A 70 5.97 -19.04 -16.84
CA LEU A 70 7.20 -19.78 -16.65
C LEU A 70 6.98 -21.27 -16.97
N ALA A 71 7.92 -21.87 -17.68
CA ALA A 71 7.91 -23.29 -18.02
C ALA A 71 9.29 -23.91 -17.80
N LEU A 72 9.33 -25.23 -17.61
CA LEU A 72 10.54 -26.02 -17.48
C LEU A 72 10.78 -26.77 -18.78
N ALA A 73 12.00 -26.75 -19.28
CA ALA A 73 12.39 -27.43 -20.50
C ALA A 73 13.71 -28.18 -20.30
N PRO A 74 13.90 -29.35 -20.95
CA PRO A 74 15.20 -30.03 -20.98
C PRO A 74 16.28 -29.11 -21.51
N SER A 75 17.46 -29.12 -20.91
CA SER A 75 18.60 -28.31 -21.36
C SER A 75 19.89 -29.11 -21.35
N ARG A 76 20.85 -28.69 -22.14
CA ARG A 76 22.21 -29.18 -22.12
C ARG A 76 23.20 -28.05 -22.35
N GLU A 77 24.21 -27.97 -21.50
CA GLU A 77 25.20 -26.87 -21.56
C GLU A 77 24.54 -25.46 -21.58
N GLY A 78 23.46 -25.28 -20.82
CA GLY A 78 22.73 -24.01 -20.73
C GLY A 78 21.81 -23.69 -21.92
N LYS A 79 21.66 -24.60 -22.89
CA LYS A 79 20.75 -24.42 -24.04
C LYS A 79 19.57 -25.37 -23.93
N VAL A 80 18.38 -24.82 -24.15
CA VAL A 80 17.15 -25.65 -24.22
C VAL A 80 17.25 -26.62 -25.38
N LEU A 81 16.96 -27.88 -25.12
CA LEU A 81 16.89 -28.93 -26.14
C LEU A 81 15.59 -28.83 -26.91
N ASP A 82 15.69 -28.89 -28.23
CA ASP A 82 14.51 -29.08 -29.07
C ASP A 82 13.97 -30.52 -28.97
N PRO A 83 12.72 -30.79 -29.37
CA PRO A 83 12.13 -32.08 -29.28
C PRO A 83 12.91 -33.19 -30.02
N GLU A 84 13.59 -32.86 -31.12
CA GLU A 84 14.39 -33.84 -31.88
C GLU A 84 15.67 -34.18 -31.14
N ALA A 85 16.36 -33.20 -30.57
CA ALA A 85 17.55 -33.44 -29.74
C ALA A 85 17.23 -34.21 -28.48
N PHE A 86 16.10 -33.90 -27.81
CA PHE A 86 15.64 -34.66 -26.65
C PHE A 86 15.33 -36.11 -26.98
N SER A 87 14.69 -36.42 -28.13
CA SER A 87 14.36 -37.77 -28.56
C SER A 87 15.58 -38.66 -28.89
N LYS A 88 16.74 -38.05 -29.15
CA LYS A 88 18.01 -38.73 -29.41
C LYS A 88 18.76 -39.13 -28.13
N LEU A 89 18.33 -38.68 -26.96
CA LEU A 89 18.91 -39.09 -25.69
C LEU A 89 18.58 -40.57 -25.36
N PRO A 90 19.40 -41.25 -24.55
CA PRO A 90 19.07 -42.59 -24.04
C PRO A 90 17.74 -42.57 -23.30
N ALA A 91 16.98 -43.65 -23.40
CA ALA A 91 15.65 -43.75 -22.77
C ALA A 91 15.67 -43.48 -21.27
N ASP A 92 16.68 -44.02 -20.57
CA ASP A 92 16.85 -43.84 -19.13
C ASP A 92 17.08 -42.33 -18.77
N GLU A 93 17.83 -41.62 -19.61
CA GLU A 93 18.09 -40.16 -19.42
C GLU A 93 16.82 -39.34 -19.69
N GLN A 94 16.06 -39.66 -20.73
CA GLN A 94 14.78 -39.04 -21.00
C GLN A 94 13.78 -39.23 -19.84
N ASP A 95 13.69 -40.44 -19.29
CA ASP A 95 12.78 -40.75 -18.19
C ASP A 95 13.20 -40.08 -16.89
N GLN A 96 14.52 -39.96 -16.65
CA GLN A 96 15.01 -39.21 -15.48
C GLN A 96 14.69 -37.72 -15.62
N ILE A 97 14.93 -37.12 -16.78
CA ILE A 97 14.61 -35.70 -17.03
C ILE A 97 13.11 -35.43 -16.86
N LYS A 98 12.23 -36.33 -17.36
CA LYS A 98 10.77 -36.15 -17.17
C LYS A 98 10.36 -36.20 -15.71
N LYS A 99 10.93 -37.11 -14.91
CA LYS A 99 10.68 -37.20 -13.46
C LYS A 99 11.14 -35.92 -12.75
N ASP A 100 12.32 -35.43 -13.11
CA ASP A 100 12.88 -34.23 -12.53
C ASP A 100 12.09 -32.97 -12.91
N ILE A 101 11.61 -32.88 -14.14
CA ILE A 101 10.68 -31.81 -14.57
C ILE A 101 9.42 -31.87 -13.72
N GLY A 102 8.78 -33.04 -13.55
CA GLY A 102 7.57 -33.13 -12.74
C GLY A 102 7.78 -32.69 -11.29
N ALA A 103 8.89 -33.06 -10.67
CA ALA A 103 9.23 -32.63 -9.31
C ALA A 103 9.52 -31.12 -9.21
N LEU A 104 10.10 -30.55 -10.27
CA LEU A 104 10.37 -29.09 -10.33
C LEU A 104 9.09 -28.30 -10.67
N GLU A 105 8.18 -28.83 -11.47
CA GLU A 105 6.87 -28.24 -11.75
C GLU A 105 6.04 -28.08 -10.48
N GLU A 106 6.03 -29.09 -9.61
CA GLU A 106 5.36 -28.99 -8.30
C GLU A 106 5.94 -27.82 -7.47
N LYS A 107 7.26 -27.66 -7.45
CA LYS A 107 7.93 -26.56 -6.75
C LYS A 107 7.64 -25.20 -7.38
N LEU A 108 7.65 -25.13 -8.72
CA LEU A 108 7.29 -23.94 -9.45
C LEU A 108 5.85 -23.50 -9.15
N GLN A 109 4.92 -24.45 -9.18
CA GLN A 109 3.52 -24.20 -8.84
C GLN A 109 3.36 -23.73 -7.39
N ALA A 110 4.11 -24.33 -6.45
CA ALA A 110 4.10 -23.89 -5.06
C ALA A 110 4.61 -22.46 -4.92
N ALA A 111 5.73 -22.11 -5.58
CA ALA A 111 6.27 -20.75 -5.60
C ALA A 111 5.27 -19.74 -6.17
N VAL A 112 4.64 -20.06 -7.31
CA VAL A 112 3.62 -19.21 -7.93
C VAL A 112 2.40 -19.02 -7.03
N ARG A 113 1.95 -20.08 -6.32
CA ARG A 113 0.82 -19.99 -5.37
C ARG A 113 1.14 -19.10 -4.17
N MET A 114 2.38 -18.98 -3.76
CA MET A 114 2.80 -18.12 -2.65
C MET A 114 2.88 -16.65 -3.02
N MET A 115 3.01 -16.30 -4.31
CA MET A 115 3.12 -14.90 -4.74
C MET A 115 1.97 -13.99 -4.28
N PRO A 116 0.68 -14.38 -4.41
CA PRO A 116 -0.42 -13.55 -3.92
C PRO A 116 -0.40 -13.34 -2.40
N GLU A 117 0.13 -14.30 -1.65
CA GLU A 117 0.28 -14.18 -0.19
C GLU A 117 1.40 -13.20 0.17
N MET A 118 2.52 -13.28 -0.52
CA MET A 118 3.62 -12.31 -0.40
C MET A 118 3.17 -10.88 -0.74
N GLU A 119 2.40 -10.70 -1.82
CA GLU A 119 1.84 -9.41 -2.17
C GLU A 119 0.86 -8.86 -1.13
N ARG A 120 0.07 -9.73 -0.49
CA ARG A 120 -0.81 -9.34 0.63
C ARG A 120 0.00 -8.90 1.84
N GLU A 121 1.07 -9.61 2.14
CA GLU A 121 1.96 -9.27 3.25
C GLU A 121 2.65 -7.93 3.00
N GLN A 122 3.20 -7.72 1.81
CA GLN A 122 3.77 -6.42 1.41
C GLN A 122 2.74 -5.28 1.60
N ARG A 123 1.51 -5.48 1.13
CA ARG A 123 0.45 -4.46 1.31
C ARG A 123 0.16 -4.20 2.78
N ARG A 124 0.15 -5.22 3.65
CA ARG A 124 -0.04 -5.04 5.10
C ARG A 124 1.08 -4.22 5.72
N GLU A 125 2.34 -4.48 5.34
CA GLU A 125 3.48 -3.72 5.83
C GLU A 125 3.41 -2.25 5.39
N ILE A 126 3.04 -1.98 4.14
CA ILE A 126 2.84 -0.62 3.63
C ILE A 126 1.69 0.08 4.38
N VAL A 127 0.58 -0.59 4.60
CA VAL A 127 -0.55 -0.02 5.37
C VAL A 127 -0.12 0.28 6.81
N ARG A 128 0.68 -0.59 7.44
CA ARG A 128 1.22 -0.35 8.78
C ARG A 128 2.14 0.87 8.82
N LEU A 129 3.04 0.99 7.85
CA LEU A 129 3.91 2.16 7.71
C LEU A 129 3.09 3.44 7.54
N ASN A 130 2.09 3.42 6.67
CA ASN A 130 1.23 4.57 6.43
C ASN A 130 0.49 5.00 7.70
N ARG A 131 -0.07 4.06 8.45
CA ARG A 131 -0.75 4.36 9.72
C ARG A 131 0.20 4.97 10.75
N GLU A 132 1.40 4.42 10.89
CA GLU A 132 2.41 4.90 11.82
C GLU A 132 2.84 6.33 11.49
N VAL A 133 3.18 6.59 10.22
CA VAL A 133 3.63 7.91 9.76
C VAL A 133 2.50 8.93 9.86
N THR A 134 1.28 8.56 9.51
CA THR A 134 0.11 9.44 9.64
C THR A 134 -0.19 9.76 11.10
N SER A 135 -0.20 8.75 11.98
CA SER A 135 -0.43 8.96 13.41
C SER A 135 0.58 9.96 13.96
N PHE A 136 1.87 9.73 13.70
CA PHE A 136 2.92 10.63 14.17
C PHE A 136 2.76 12.07 13.63
N ALA A 137 2.35 12.23 12.38
CA ALA A 137 2.17 13.54 11.77
C ALA A 137 0.99 14.32 12.37
N VAL A 138 -0.11 13.63 12.75
CA VAL A 138 -1.32 14.31 13.23
C VAL A 138 -1.42 14.39 14.75
N ASP A 139 -0.69 13.57 15.51
CA ASP A 139 -0.79 13.49 16.97
C ASP A 139 -0.65 14.86 17.64
N HIS A 140 0.37 15.62 17.22
CA HIS A 140 0.61 16.95 17.81
C HIS A 140 -0.55 17.93 17.57
N LEU A 141 -1.10 17.96 16.36
CA LEU A 141 -2.23 18.82 16.01
C LEU A 141 -3.50 18.47 16.81
N ILE A 142 -3.73 17.18 16.97
CA ILE A 142 -4.88 16.70 17.75
C ILE A 142 -4.70 17.00 19.24
N ASP A 143 -3.50 16.81 19.78
CA ASP A 143 -3.21 17.04 21.20
C ASP A 143 -3.33 18.53 21.59
N GLU A 144 -2.86 19.44 20.75
CA GLU A 144 -3.08 20.89 20.95
C GLU A 144 -4.58 21.23 21.06
N ASN A 145 -5.39 20.61 20.20
CA ASN A 145 -6.82 20.82 20.21
C ASN A 145 -7.51 20.15 21.43
N ARG A 146 -7.02 18.99 21.89
CA ARG A 146 -7.47 18.36 23.13
C ARG A 146 -7.20 19.23 24.36
N GLU A 147 -6.03 19.85 24.43
CA GLU A 147 -5.70 20.79 25.51
C GLU A 147 -6.66 21.98 25.54
N HIS A 148 -6.99 22.55 24.38
CA HIS A 148 -7.93 23.65 24.27
C HIS A 148 -9.37 23.29 24.71
N TRP A 149 -9.81 22.06 24.43
CA TRP A 149 -11.16 21.56 24.71
C TRP A 149 -11.23 20.58 25.88
N HIS A 150 -10.25 20.58 26.77
CA HIS A 150 -10.15 19.63 27.89
C HIS A 150 -11.38 19.58 28.79
N ASP A 151 -12.18 20.67 28.86
CA ASP A 151 -13.40 20.79 29.64
C ASP A 151 -14.66 20.25 28.93
N CYS A 152 -14.54 19.78 27.70
CA CYS A 152 -15.69 19.30 26.90
C CYS A 152 -15.49 17.84 26.42
N PRO A 153 -15.91 16.81 27.21
CA PRO A 153 -15.71 15.40 26.88
C PRO A 153 -16.27 15.00 25.52
N ALA A 154 -17.38 15.62 25.08
CA ALA A 154 -17.96 15.33 23.77
C ALA A 154 -17.06 15.77 22.61
N VAL A 155 -16.34 16.89 22.78
CA VAL A 155 -15.36 17.37 21.78
C VAL A 155 -14.11 16.50 21.78
N LEU A 156 -13.65 16.06 22.96
CA LEU A 156 -12.52 15.15 23.07
C LEU A 156 -12.81 13.84 22.35
N GLY A 157 -13.97 13.22 22.59
CA GLY A 157 -14.38 12.01 21.88
C GLY A 157 -14.47 12.21 20.35
N PHE A 158 -14.97 13.37 19.92
CA PHE A 158 -15.02 13.70 18.49
C PHE A 158 -13.63 13.88 17.89
N LEU A 159 -12.66 14.49 18.59
CA LEU A 159 -11.27 14.59 18.14
C LEU A 159 -10.59 13.22 18.04
N ASP A 160 -10.90 12.29 18.96
CA ASP A 160 -10.42 10.91 18.88
C ASP A 160 -10.97 10.20 17.63
N ASP A 161 -12.28 10.36 17.36
CA ASP A 161 -12.92 9.80 16.17
C ASP A 161 -12.32 10.39 14.88
N VAL A 162 -12.06 11.71 14.84
CA VAL A 162 -11.40 12.39 13.71
C VAL A 162 -9.98 11.86 13.50
N GLN A 163 -9.20 11.72 14.56
CA GLN A 163 -7.85 11.17 14.48
C GLN A 163 -7.86 9.77 13.87
N GLU A 164 -8.69 8.87 14.42
CA GLU A 164 -8.79 7.50 13.90
C GLU A 164 -9.30 7.47 12.46
N TYR A 165 -10.27 8.33 12.13
CA TYR A 165 -10.81 8.44 10.78
C TYR A 165 -9.74 8.88 9.77
N VAL A 166 -8.93 9.89 10.09
CA VAL A 166 -7.82 10.39 9.27
C VAL A 166 -6.76 9.31 9.08
N ILE A 167 -6.36 8.62 10.15
CA ILE A 167 -5.38 7.53 10.09
C ILE A 167 -5.88 6.39 9.20
N ASN A 168 -7.16 6.04 9.27
CA ASN A 168 -7.76 4.98 8.47
C ASN A 168 -7.92 5.34 6.97
N HIS A 169 -7.90 6.63 6.64
CA HIS A 169 -8.03 7.14 5.28
C HIS A 169 -6.76 7.87 4.80
N SER A 170 -5.63 7.57 5.42
CA SER A 170 -4.35 8.25 5.15
C SER A 170 -3.86 8.11 3.71
N ASP A 171 -4.25 7.08 3.00
CA ASP A 171 -3.91 6.82 1.61
C ASP A 171 -4.38 7.92 0.64
N VAL A 172 -5.48 8.61 0.96
CA VAL A 172 -5.99 9.72 0.13
C VAL A 172 -5.15 10.99 0.22
N PHE A 173 -4.26 11.09 1.22
CA PHE A 173 -3.37 12.24 1.41
C PHE A 173 -1.97 12.04 0.81
N ARG A 174 -1.68 10.86 0.23
CA ARG A 174 -0.35 10.53 -0.32
C ARG A 174 0.09 11.41 -1.47
N LEU A 175 -0.85 11.93 -2.22
CA LEU A 175 -0.57 12.81 -3.35
C LEU A 175 -1.19 14.18 -3.08
N SER A 176 -0.44 15.23 -3.34
CA SER A 176 -0.99 16.57 -3.43
C SER A 176 -1.98 16.66 -4.60
N LYS A 177 -2.80 17.72 -4.62
CA LYS A 177 -3.75 17.92 -5.74
C LYS A 177 -3.02 18.02 -7.10
N ASP A 178 -1.88 18.67 -7.11
CA ASP A 178 -1.08 18.90 -8.32
C ASP A 178 -0.45 17.58 -8.81
N GLU A 179 0.16 16.81 -7.90
CA GLU A 179 0.73 15.49 -8.23
C GLU A 179 -0.33 14.49 -8.70
N ALA A 180 -1.52 14.51 -8.10
CA ALA A 180 -2.62 13.64 -8.53
C ALA A 180 -3.05 13.95 -9.98
N VAL A 181 -3.08 15.21 -10.37
CA VAL A 181 -3.40 15.62 -11.75
C VAL A 181 -2.30 15.24 -12.73
N GLU A 182 -1.02 15.30 -12.31
CA GLU A 182 0.13 14.99 -13.17
C GLU A 182 0.37 13.49 -13.34
N THR A 183 0.16 12.70 -12.26
CA THR A 183 0.57 11.28 -12.22
C THR A 183 -0.56 10.29 -12.46
N ILE A 184 -1.81 10.68 -12.21
CA ILE A 184 -2.98 9.81 -12.34
C ILE A 184 -3.73 10.14 -13.63
N PRO A 185 -4.23 9.14 -14.41
CA PRO A 185 -5.09 9.40 -15.55
C PRO A 185 -6.29 10.29 -15.17
N ALA A 186 -6.62 11.28 -16.01
CA ALA A 186 -7.59 12.34 -15.70
C ALA A 186 -8.95 11.83 -15.17
N GLN A 187 -9.39 10.66 -15.63
CA GLN A 187 -10.63 10.02 -15.16
C GLN A 187 -10.54 9.55 -13.70
N MET A 188 -9.37 9.04 -13.30
CA MET A 188 -9.14 8.56 -11.94
C MET A 188 -8.72 9.68 -10.99
N ALA A 189 -8.03 10.72 -11.48
CA ALA A 189 -7.65 11.88 -10.70
C ALA A 189 -8.88 12.59 -10.12
N GLY A 190 -9.95 12.75 -10.90
CA GLY A 190 -11.21 13.35 -10.44
C GLY A 190 -11.88 12.55 -9.32
N ASP A 191 -11.85 11.23 -9.36
CA ASP A 191 -12.38 10.37 -8.28
C ASP A 191 -11.52 10.46 -7.03
N PHE A 192 -10.22 10.44 -7.19
CA PHE A 192 -9.25 10.58 -6.11
C PHE A 192 -9.44 11.92 -5.37
N LEU A 193 -9.51 13.03 -6.09
CA LEU A 193 -9.73 14.36 -5.50
C LEU A 193 -11.08 14.46 -4.78
N ARG A 194 -12.15 13.91 -5.33
CA ARG A 194 -13.46 13.84 -4.66
C ARG A 194 -13.40 13.01 -3.38
N GLN A 195 -12.65 11.92 -3.37
CA GLN A 195 -12.45 11.11 -2.16
C GLN A 195 -11.68 11.89 -1.10
N GLN A 196 -10.62 12.60 -1.49
CA GLN A 196 -9.86 13.46 -0.58
C GLN A 196 -10.73 14.56 0.04
N GLU A 197 -11.52 15.26 -0.78
CA GLU A 197 -12.47 16.27 -0.30
C GLU A 197 -13.52 15.69 0.65
N ARG A 198 -14.02 14.49 0.37
CA ARG A 198 -14.97 13.80 1.25
C ARG A 198 -14.35 13.49 2.62
N VAL A 199 -13.11 13.02 2.65
CA VAL A 199 -12.42 12.73 3.93
C VAL A 199 -12.24 14.01 4.73
N ILE A 200 -11.82 15.11 4.11
CA ILE A 200 -11.68 16.42 4.75
C ILE A 200 -13.04 16.93 5.27
N ASN A 201 -14.09 16.86 4.45
CA ASN A 201 -15.42 17.33 4.84
C ASN A 201 -16.03 16.53 6.00
N ASN A 202 -15.73 15.24 6.11
CA ASN A 202 -16.17 14.42 7.22
C ASN A 202 -15.50 14.79 8.57
N CYS A 203 -14.37 15.48 8.52
CA CYS A 203 -13.71 16.03 9.71
C CYS A 203 -14.27 17.39 10.14
N GLN A 204 -15.18 17.98 9.37
CA GLN A 204 -15.73 19.32 9.66
C GLN A 204 -16.98 19.24 10.55
N VAL A 205 -17.23 20.35 11.27
CA VAL A 205 -18.41 20.53 12.13
C VAL A 205 -19.37 21.54 11.51
N ASN A 206 -20.61 21.14 11.27
CA ASN A 206 -21.67 22.02 10.81
C ASN A 206 -22.46 22.61 11.99
N VAL A 207 -22.53 23.94 12.08
CA VAL A 207 -23.33 24.65 13.08
C VAL A 207 -24.72 24.88 12.55
N LEU A 208 -25.68 24.06 13.00
CA LEU A 208 -27.10 24.15 12.58
C LEU A 208 -27.85 25.32 13.24
N VAL A 209 -27.52 25.65 14.51
CA VAL A 209 -28.12 26.73 15.27
C VAL A 209 -27.04 27.54 15.97
N SER A 210 -27.11 28.85 15.80
CA SER A 210 -26.19 29.77 16.50
C SER A 210 -26.97 30.89 17.14
N HIS A 211 -26.89 30.96 18.46
CA HIS A 211 -27.40 32.14 19.20
C HIS A 211 -26.40 33.28 19.19
N ASN A 212 -26.85 34.45 18.79
CA ASN A 212 -26.13 35.67 19.04
C ASN A 212 -26.44 36.13 20.48
N PRO A 213 -25.44 36.26 21.39
CA PRO A 213 -25.70 36.66 22.78
C PRO A 213 -26.35 38.05 22.89
N ASP A 214 -26.18 38.91 21.86
CA ASP A 214 -26.74 40.26 21.81
C ASP A 214 -28.13 40.35 21.11
N GLY A 215 -28.58 39.24 20.52
CA GLY A 215 -29.91 39.13 19.91
C GLY A 215 -30.83 38.37 20.84
N GLY A 216 -31.94 38.97 21.28
CA GLY A 216 -32.92 38.32 22.12
C GLY A 216 -33.34 36.95 21.62
N ALA A 217 -33.88 36.09 22.51
CA ALA A 217 -34.31 34.74 22.18
C ALA A 217 -35.23 34.75 20.95
N PRO A 218 -35.04 33.84 19.99
CA PRO A 218 -35.99 33.68 18.89
C PRO A 218 -37.35 33.31 19.49
N ILE A 219 -38.36 34.08 19.12
CA ILE A 219 -39.75 33.84 19.48
C ILE A 219 -40.29 32.64 18.69
#